data_86762e951e650121686af31bca9e724d
#
_entry.id   86762e951e650121686af31bca9e724d
#
_cell.length_a   1.000
_cell.length_b   1.000
_cell.length_c   1.000
_cell.angle_alpha   90.00
_cell.angle_beta   90.00
_cell.angle_gamma   90.00
#
_symmetry.space_group_name_H-M   'P 1'
#
loop_
_entity.id
_entity.type
_entity.pdbx_description
1 polymer ?
#
loop_
_entity_poly.entity_id
_entity_poly.type
_entity_poly.pdbx_seq_one_letter_code
_entity_poly.pdbx_strand_id
1 'polypeptide(L)'
;MQYTVISLFPEIIDAYFAASLMAKAVSRGIVGYRGVNIRDFALDKRHTCDDAPYGGGPGMLMLPEPLGRALESAGAQRRIAGGEPPGPAKHRVVYLSPSGRPFTQAMATELARESGLILLCGRYEGIDQRIIDLYVDDEVSAGDYVLSSGEVAALILIDATYRLLERVINAESLAEESFTGNLLEYPQYTRPEIYATLRVPEVLLSGHHENIRRWRRERQVEKTLALRPDMIRQGEDRGIFDRETRELINVLGEKKEV
;
A
#
# COMPACT_ATOMS: atom_id res chain seq x y z
N MET A 1 5.26 12.94 -7.36
CA MET A 1 4.04 12.33 -6.75
C MET A 1 3.46 13.26 -5.71
N GLN A 2 2.18 13.59 -5.79
CA GLN A 2 1.50 14.44 -4.81
C GLN A 2 0.51 13.60 -3.99
N TYR A 3 0.63 13.61 -2.66
CA TYR A 3 -0.37 13.02 -1.76
C TYR A 3 -1.23 14.13 -1.14
N THR A 4 -2.54 14.04 -1.31
CA THR A 4 -3.51 14.86 -0.57
C THR A 4 -4.31 13.94 0.32
N VAL A 5 -4.21 14.12 1.64
CA VAL A 5 -4.90 13.27 2.62
C VAL A 5 -6.04 14.05 3.24
N ILE A 6 -7.25 13.55 3.02
CA ILE A 6 -8.50 14.13 3.56
C ILE A 6 -8.87 13.34 4.81
N SER A 7 -8.87 14.00 5.96
CA SER A 7 -9.02 13.38 7.27
C SER A 7 -9.64 14.36 8.29
N LEU A 8 -10.19 13.82 9.38
CA LEU A 8 -10.54 14.59 10.58
C LEU A 8 -9.33 14.95 11.45
N PHE A 9 -8.20 14.25 11.25
CA PHE A 9 -6.96 14.38 12.04
C PHE A 9 -5.72 14.28 11.13
N PRO A 10 -5.52 15.24 10.20
CA PRO A 10 -4.38 15.19 9.27
C PRO A 10 -3.03 15.23 9.97
N GLU A 11 -2.94 15.74 11.20
CA GLU A 11 -1.74 15.77 12.02
C GLU A 11 -1.14 14.38 12.31
N ILE A 12 -1.94 13.31 12.25
CA ILE A 12 -1.45 11.93 12.36
C ILE A 12 -0.50 11.61 11.21
N ILE A 13 -0.74 12.16 10.04
CA ILE A 13 0.04 11.94 8.81
C ILE A 13 1.26 12.86 8.75
N ASP A 14 1.17 14.09 9.26
CA ASP A 14 2.22 15.11 9.19
C ASP A 14 3.56 14.62 9.73
N ALA A 15 3.55 13.92 10.86
CA ALA A 15 4.75 13.40 11.49
C ALA A 15 5.52 12.40 10.59
N TYR A 16 4.81 11.61 9.78
CA TYR A 16 5.42 10.67 8.86
C TYR A 16 6.19 11.38 7.74
N PHE A 17 5.62 12.45 7.17
CA PHE A 17 6.27 13.23 6.11
C PHE A 17 7.49 14.00 6.59
N ALA A 18 7.60 14.25 7.89
CA ALA A 18 8.75 14.92 8.51
C ALA A 18 9.91 14.00 8.87
N ALA A 19 9.78 12.67 8.67
CA ALA A 19 10.75 11.70 9.19
C ALA A 19 11.50 10.92 8.08
N SER A 20 12.75 10.52 8.39
CA SER A 20 13.54 9.50 7.68
C SER A 20 13.63 9.69 6.16
N LEU A 21 13.36 8.63 5.40
CA LEU A 21 13.45 8.58 3.94
C LEU A 21 12.38 9.44 3.27
N MET A 22 11.18 9.50 3.87
CA MET A 22 10.08 10.34 3.39
C MET A 22 10.46 11.82 3.44
N ALA A 23 11.05 12.31 4.54
CA ALA A 23 11.51 13.69 4.64
C ALA A 23 12.55 14.04 3.57
N LYS A 24 13.44 13.10 3.21
CA LYS A 24 14.38 13.25 2.10
C LYS A 24 13.69 13.30 0.74
N ALA A 25 12.66 12.49 0.52
CA ALA A 25 11.87 12.51 -0.71
C ALA A 25 11.13 13.84 -0.89
N VAL A 26 10.56 14.37 0.21
CA VAL A 26 9.91 15.69 0.24
C VAL A 26 10.93 16.80 -0.04
N SER A 27 12.07 16.83 0.66
CA SER A 27 13.10 17.88 0.47
C SER A 27 13.70 17.90 -0.93
N ARG A 28 13.69 16.76 -1.64
CA ARG A 28 14.13 16.64 -3.03
C ARG A 28 13.03 16.95 -4.06
N GLY A 29 11.82 17.28 -3.62
CA GLY A 29 10.68 17.54 -4.50
C GLY A 29 10.16 16.30 -5.24
N ILE A 30 10.54 15.09 -4.82
CA ILE A 30 10.02 13.83 -5.40
C ILE A 30 8.60 13.59 -4.92
N VAL A 31 8.33 13.89 -3.65
CA VAL A 31 7.03 13.75 -3.00
C VAL A 31 6.55 15.11 -2.52
N GLY A 32 5.29 15.46 -2.81
CA GLY A 32 4.56 16.55 -2.18
C GLY A 32 3.47 15.99 -1.26
N TYR A 33 3.12 16.76 -0.23
CA TYR A 33 2.08 16.39 0.73
C TYR A 33 1.18 17.58 1.05
N ARG A 34 -0.12 17.31 1.21
CA ARG A 34 -1.12 18.25 1.70
C ARG A 34 -2.13 17.52 2.59
N GLY A 35 -2.22 17.89 3.86
CA GLY A 35 -3.30 17.51 4.75
C GLY A 35 -4.52 18.42 4.54
N VAL A 36 -5.72 17.85 4.50
CA VAL A 36 -7.00 18.56 4.39
C VAL A 36 -7.87 18.12 5.56
N ASN A 37 -8.18 19.06 6.46
CA ASN A 37 -9.06 18.78 7.59
C ASN A 37 -10.53 18.92 7.14
N ILE A 38 -11.30 17.84 7.27
CA ILE A 38 -12.72 17.79 6.89
C ILE A 38 -13.54 18.81 7.70
N ARG A 39 -13.15 19.10 8.95
CA ARG A 39 -13.85 20.05 9.82
C ARG A 39 -13.88 21.46 9.27
N ASP A 40 -12.89 21.85 8.47
CA ASP A 40 -12.81 23.18 7.84
C ASP A 40 -13.91 23.40 6.79
N PHE A 41 -14.58 22.33 6.37
CA PHE A 41 -15.64 22.33 5.35
C PHE A 41 -17.05 22.10 5.94
N ALA A 42 -17.17 21.94 7.25
CA ALA A 42 -18.46 21.88 7.92
C ALA A 42 -19.19 23.24 7.86
N LEU A 43 -20.51 23.19 7.71
CA LEU A 43 -21.32 24.39 7.51
C LEU A 43 -21.72 25.09 8.81
N ASP A 44 -21.73 24.35 9.91
CA ASP A 44 -22.16 24.82 11.21
C ASP A 44 -20.98 25.31 12.08
N LYS A 45 -21.27 26.12 13.07
CA LYS A 45 -20.25 26.66 14.00
C LYS A 45 -19.57 25.62 14.88
N ARG A 46 -20.15 24.41 15.00
CA ARG A 46 -19.59 23.29 15.80
C ARG A 46 -18.67 22.42 15.00
N HIS A 47 -18.53 22.68 13.68
CA HIS A 47 -17.74 21.85 12.78
C HIS A 47 -18.18 20.39 12.79
N THR A 48 -19.50 20.15 12.76
CA THR A 48 -20.11 18.83 12.76
C THR A 48 -19.81 18.10 11.45
N CYS A 49 -19.25 16.89 11.54
CA CYS A 49 -18.85 16.08 10.39
C CYS A 49 -19.48 14.68 10.38
N ASP A 50 -20.34 14.36 11.34
CA ASP A 50 -20.93 13.04 11.51
C ASP A 50 -22.38 13.15 12.02
N ASP A 51 -23.21 12.15 11.68
CA ASP A 51 -24.59 12.03 12.14
C ASP A 51 -25.02 10.54 12.19
N ALA A 52 -26.16 10.26 12.81
CA ALA A 52 -26.73 8.92 12.90
C ALA A 52 -27.10 8.37 11.51
N PRO A 53 -26.88 7.05 11.26
CA PRO A 53 -27.23 6.45 9.98
C PRO A 53 -28.74 6.39 9.75
N TYR A 54 -29.19 6.58 8.53
CA TYR A 54 -30.56 6.28 8.13
C TYR A 54 -30.85 4.78 8.33
N GLY A 55 -32.01 4.44 8.80
CA GLY A 55 -32.40 3.08 9.15
C GLY A 55 -32.05 2.69 10.57
N GLY A 56 -31.36 3.56 11.31
CA GLY A 56 -30.94 3.29 12.70
C GLY A 56 -29.71 2.39 12.77
N GLY A 57 -29.29 2.08 13.98
CA GLY A 57 -28.10 1.26 14.28
C GLY A 57 -27.16 1.99 15.23
N PRO A 58 -26.15 1.30 15.77
CA PRO A 58 -25.11 1.92 16.59
C PRO A 58 -24.14 2.72 15.74
N GLY A 59 -23.45 3.69 16.35
CA GLY A 59 -22.40 4.49 15.72
C GLY A 59 -22.91 5.66 14.90
N MET A 60 -21.98 6.28 14.18
CA MET A 60 -22.17 7.50 13.38
C MET A 60 -21.59 7.28 11.99
N LEU A 61 -22.06 8.04 10.99
CA LEU A 61 -21.50 8.12 9.66
C LEU A 61 -20.97 9.53 9.39
N MET A 62 -19.89 9.62 8.66
CA MET A 62 -19.37 10.91 8.22
C MET A 62 -20.32 11.53 7.18
N LEU A 63 -20.67 12.80 7.41
CA LEU A 63 -21.61 13.56 6.60
C LEU A 63 -21.11 13.81 5.17
N PRO A 64 -21.98 13.70 4.15
CA PRO A 64 -21.58 13.88 2.76
C PRO A 64 -21.16 15.32 2.42
N GLU A 65 -21.78 16.34 3.00
CA GLU A 65 -21.51 17.73 2.63
C GLU A 65 -20.08 18.19 2.99
N PRO A 66 -19.57 18.01 4.23
CA PRO A 66 -18.17 18.33 4.54
C PRO A 66 -17.17 17.51 3.72
N LEU A 67 -17.45 16.22 3.50
CA LEU A 67 -16.60 15.33 2.71
C LEU A 67 -16.54 15.77 1.24
N GLY A 68 -17.68 16.03 0.61
CA GLY A 68 -17.74 16.46 -0.79
C GLY A 68 -16.96 17.77 -1.01
N ARG A 69 -17.15 18.77 -0.15
CA ARG A 69 -16.40 20.03 -0.21
C ARG A 69 -14.90 19.85 -0.01
N ALA A 70 -14.49 19.00 0.93
CA ALA A 70 -13.08 18.69 1.15
C ALA A 70 -12.47 18.03 -0.10
N LEU A 71 -13.18 17.08 -0.72
CA LEU A 71 -12.77 16.42 -1.96
C LEU A 71 -12.64 17.40 -3.13
N GLU A 72 -13.63 18.26 -3.32
CA GLU A 72 -13.61 19.30 -4.36
C GLU A 72 -12.45 20.29 -4.14
N SER A 73 -12.17 20.69 -2.89
CA SER A 73 -11.02 21.54 -2.55
C SER A 73 -9.66 20.88 -2.86
N ALA A 74 -9.63 19.56 -2.86
CA ALA A 74 -8.47 18.76 -3.23
C ALA A 74 -8.36 18.54 -4.74
N GLY A 75 -9.35 18.97 -5.52
CA GLY A 75 -9.40 18.84 -6.97
C GLY A 75 -10.04 17.53 -7.46
N ALA A 76 -10.73 16.79 -6.57
CA ALA A 76 -11.57 15.68 -6.97
C ALA A 76 -12.73 16.14 -7.85
N GLN A 77 -13.04 15.38 -8.89
CA GLN A 77 -14.13 15.69 -9.81
C GLN A 77 -15.36 14.87 -9.46
N ARG A 78 -16.49 15.55 -9.34
CA ARG A 78 -17.77 14.90 -9.09
C ARG A 78 -18.28 14.19 -10.33
N ARG A 79 -18.60 12.91 -10.21
CA ARG A 79 -19.31 12.15 -11.25
C ARG A 79 -20.76 12.61 -11.32
N ILE A 80 -21.26 12.85 -12.52
CA ILE A 80 -22.66 13.20 -12.75
C ILE A 80 -23.38 11.91 -13.14
N ALA A 81 -24.40 11.54 -12.38
CA ALA A 81 -25.22 10.36 -12.69
C ALA A 81 -25.83 10.50 -14.10
N GLY A 82 -25.53 9.56 -15.00
CA GLY A 82 -26.01 9.58 -16.40
C GLY A 82 -25.34 10.61 -17.31
N GLY A 83 -24.33 11.34 -16.82
CA GLY A 83 -23.50 12.25 -17.61
C GLY A 83 -22.29 11.56 -18.24
N GLU A 84 -21.62 12.26 -19.16
CA GLU A 84 -20.29 11.80 -19.61
C GLU A 84 -19.35 11.70 -18.41
N PRO A 85 -18.45 10.68 -18.41
CA PRO A 85 -17.44 10.59 -17.37
C PRO A 85 -16.67 11.92 -17.32
N PRO A 86 -16.38 12.47 -16.13
CA PRO A 86 -15.54 13.65 -16.03
C PRO A 86 -14.25 13.36 -16.78
N GLY A 87 -13.71 14.36 -17.48
CA GLY A 87 -12.41 14.22 -18.15
C GLY A 87 -11.36 13.68 -17.16
N PRO A 88 -10.18 13.27 -17.62
CA PRO A 88 -9.19 12.62 -16.74
C PRO A 88 -8.97 13.47 -15.49
N ALA A 89 -9.34 12.92 -14.33
CA ALA A 89 -9.12 13.56 -13.05
C ALA A 89 -7.62 13.81 -12.88
N LYS A 90 -7.26 14.97 -12.36
CA LYS A 90 -5.84 15.30 -12.13
C LYS A 90 -5.19 14.35 -11.12
N HIS A 91 -5.97 13.81 -10.19
CA HIS A 91 -5.55 12.90 -9.14
C HIS A 91 -6.64 11.85 -8.88
N ARG A 92 -6.20 10.61 -8.70
CA ARG A 92 -7.05 9.46 -8.40
C ARG A 92 -7.50 9.51 -6.94
N VAL A 93 -8.77 9.29 -6.68
CA VAL A 93 -9.37 9.31 -5.34
C VAL A 93 -9.47 7.89 -4.80
N VAL A 94 -8.78 7.63 -3.69
CA VAL A 94 -8.74 6.33 -3.02
C VAL A 94 -9.36 6.46 -1.62
N TYR A 95 -10.43 5.72 -1.37
CA TYR A 95 -11.05 5.61 -0.05
C TYR A 95 -10.50 4.39 0.69
N LEU A 96 -10.00 4.61 1.91
CA LEU A 96 -9.46 3.58 2.79
C LEU A 96 -10.58 2.97 3.64
N SER A 97 -10.94 1.73 3.33
CA SER A 97 -12.08 1.02 3.95
C SER A 97 -11.79 -0.47 4.09
N PRO A 98 -12.22 -1.13 5.18
CA PRO A 98 -12.06 -2.58 5.32
C PRO A 98 -12.86 -3.39 4.29
N SER A 99 -13.92 -2.81 3.69
CA SER A 99 -14.73 -3.44 2.64
C SER A 99 -14.15 -3.29 1.23
N GLY A 100 -13.06 -2.53 1.08
CA GLY A 100 -12.40 -2.31 -0.20
C GLY A 100 -11.61 -3.53 -0.72
N ARG A 101 -11.13 -3.41 -1.96
CA ARG A 101 -10.23 -4.42 -2.54
C ARG A 101 -8.93 -4.51 -1.74
N PRO A 102 -8.39 -5.71 -1.47
CA PRO A 102 -7.12 -5.86 -0.77
C PRO A 102 -5.98 -5.10 -1.46
N PHE A 103 -5.24 -4.30 -0.70
CA PHE A 103 -4.05 -3.61 -1.16
C PHE A 103 -2.91 -4.60 -1.39
N THR A 104 -2.30 -4.58 -2.56
CA THR A 104 -1.21 -5.48 -2.96
C THR A 104 -0.04 -4.71 -3.54
N GLN A 105 1.13 -5.36 -3.66
CA GLN A 105 2.30 -4.77 -4.32
C GLN A 105 2.01 -4.38 -5.78
N ALA A 106 1.18 -5.14 -6.48
CA ALA A 106 0.76 -4.81 -7.84
C ALA A 106 -0.04 -3.49 -7.88
N MET A 107 -0.98 -3.30 -6.94
CA MET A 107 -1.73 -2.05 -6.80
C MET A 107 -0.81 -0.90 -6.39
N ALA A 108 0.15 -1.12 -5.47
CA ALA A 108 1.14 -0.10 -5.12
C ALA A 108 1.94 0.36 -6.35
N THR A 109 2.34 -0.57 -7.22
CA THR A 109 3.06 -0.27 -8.47
C THR A 109 2.17 0.49 -9.47
N GLU A 110 0.89 0.18 -9.55
CA GLU A 110 -0.08 0.90 -10.37
C GLU A 110 -0.23 2.34 -9.87
N LEU A 111 -0.53 2.52 -8.59
CA LEU A 111 -0.72 3.82 -7.95
C LEU A 111 0.54 4.70 -7.97
N ALA A 112 1.73 4.11 -7.90
CA ALA A 112 2.99 4.85 -7.99
C ALA A 112 3.24 5.51 -9.36
N ARG A 113 2.48 5.16 -10.40
CA ARG A 113 2.54 5.78 -11.74
C ARG A 113 1.69 7.03 -11.86
N GLU A 114 0.81 7.27 -10.89
CA GLU A 114 -0.05 8.45 -10.87
C GLU A 114 0.77 9.72 -10.55
N SER A 115 0.32 10.85 -11.08
CA SER A 115 0.91 12.16 -10.73
C SER A 115 0.58 12.58 -9.31
N GLY A 116 -0.54 12.10 -8.77
CA GLY A 116 -0.98 12.32 -7.41
C GLY A 116 -2.17 11.46 -7.01
N LEU A 117 -2.33 11.30 -5.69
CA LEU A 117 -3.43 10.58 -5.07
C LEU A 117 -4.15 11.46 -4.06
N ILE A 118 -5.48 11.39 -4.05
CA ILE A 118 -6.32 11.92 -2.99
C ILE A 118 -6.75 10.72 -2.14
N LEU A 119 -6.28 10.67 -0.88
CA LEU A 119 -6.56 9.59 0.05
C LEU A 119 -7.64 10.06 1.02
N LEU A 120 -8.81 9.41 0.97
CA LEU A 120 -9.93 9.69 1.85
C LEU A 120 -9.90 8.74 3.05
N CYS A 121 -9.72 9.30 4.25
CA CYS A 121 -9.67 8.56 5.50
C CYS A 121 -11.04 8.58 6.18
N GLY A 122 -11.69 7.43 6.25
CA GLY A 122 -12.94 7.25 6.98
C GLY A 122 -12.72 7.12 8.48
N ARG A 123 -13.78 7.43 9.24
CA ARG A 123 -13.88 7.19 10.69
C ARG A 123 -15.28 6.70 11.05
N TYR A 124 -15.47 6.37 12.31
CA TYR A 124 -16.73 5.84 12.84
C TYR A 124 -17.14 4.56 12.11
N GLU A 125 -18.42 4.42 11.73
CA GLU A 125 -18.92 3.29 10.94
C GLU A 125 -18.66 3.43 9.43
N GLY A 126 -18.04 4.55 9.01
CA GLY A 126 -17.68 4.84 7.63
C GLY A 126 -18.16 6.20 7.15
N ILE A 127 -18.32 6.32 5.84
CA ILE A 127 -18.74 7.53 5.16
C ILE A 127 -20.06 7.32 4.42
N ASP A 128 -20.78 8.39 4.14
CA ASP A 128 -22.01 8.32 3.34
C ASP A 128 -21.74 7.71 1.94
N GLN A 129 -22.52 6.72 1.55
CA GLN A 129 -22.35 5.98 0.29
C GLN A 129 -22.35 6.90 -0.94
N ARG A 130 -23.11 7.99 -0.90
CA ARG A 130 -23.15 8.95 -2.01
C ARG A 130 -21.80 9.61 -2.30
N ILE A 131 -20.92 9.72 -1.30
CA ILE A 131 -19.55 10.20 -1.50
C ILE A 131 -18.73 9.17 -2.28
N ILE A 132 -18.88 7.88 -1.94
CA ILE A 132 -18.20 6.79 -2.67
C ILE A 132 -18.65 6.82 -4.14
N ASP A 133 -19.95 6.84 -4.37
CA ASP A 133 -20.54 6.80 -5.73
C ASP A 133 -20.13 8.00 -6.59
N LEU A 134 -19.99 9.18 -5.96
CA LEU A 134 -19.75 10.44 -6.68
C LEU A 134 -18.27 10.77 -6.89
N TYR A 135 -17.37 10.33 -6.02
CA TYR A 135 -16.00 10.82 -6.05
C TYR A 135 -14.92 9.74 -6.03
N VAL A 136 -15.20 8.53 -5.49
CA VAL A 136 -14.16 7.53 -5.22
C VAL A 136 -13.87 6.69 -6.46
N ASP A 137 -12.60 6.61 -6.84
CA ASP A 137 -12.15 5.75 -7.94
C ASP A 137 -11.85 4.34 -7.46
N ASP A 138 -11.26 4.21 -6.28
CA ASP A 138 -10.97 2.92 -5.64
C ASP A 138 -11.34 2.93 -4.17
N GLU A 139 -11.99 1.86 -3.74
CA GLU A 139 -12.14 1.50 -2.34
C GLU A 139 -11.10 0.42 -2.01
N VAL A 140 -10.21 0.69 -1.04
CA VAL A 140 -9.02 -0.12 -0.78
C VAL A 140 -8.92 -0.51 0.68
N SER A 141 -8.74 -1.81 0.93
CA SER A 141 -8.47 -2.38 2.25
C SER A 141 -6.99 -2.62 2.47
N ALA A 142 -6.45 -2.19 3.61
CA ALA A 142 -5.08 -2.48 4.01
C ALA A 142 -4.85 -3.96 4.39
N GLY A 143 -5.92 -4.72 4.61
CA GLY A 143 -5.90 -6.14 4.99
C GLY A 143 -7.18 -6.56 5.70
N ASP A 144 -7.31 -7.86 5.98
CA ASP A 144 -8.50 -8.46 6.61
C ASP A 144 -8.53 -8.20 8.12
N TYR A 145 -8.54 -6.94 8.50
CA TYR A 145 -8.67 -6.47 9.89
C TYR A 145 -9.29 -5.07 9.91
N VAL A 146 -9.92 -4.73 11.04
CA VAL A 146 -10.55 -3.43 11.23
C VAL A 146 -9.60 -2.51 11.99
N LEU A 147 -9.37 -1.31 11.44
CA LEU A 147 -8.63 -0.23 12.10
C LEU A 147 -9.61 0.80 12.69
N SER A 148 -9.18 1.53 13.69
CA SER A 148 -9.99 2.61 14.29
C SER A 148 -10.17 3.81 13.35
N SER A 149 -9.37 3.89 12.27
CA SER A 149 -9.38 5.04 11.36
C SER A 149 -8.63 4.77 10.05
N GLY A 150 -8.99 5.50 9.01
CA GLY A 150 -8.36 5.40 7.69
C GLY A 150 -6.95 5.97 7.60
N GLU A 151 -6.50 6.82 8.53
CA GLU A 151 -5.18 7.45 8.49
C GLU A 151 -4.04 6.44 8.54
N VAL A 152 -4.17 5.40 9.35
CA VAL A 152 -3.16 4.33 9.43
C VAL A 152 -3.10 3.53 8.12
N ALA A 153 -4.24 3.22 7.52
CA ALA A 153 -4.31 2.58 6.21
C ALA A 153 -3.70 3.48 5.12
N ALA A 154 -3.94 4.79 5.18
CA ALA A 154 -3.34 5.76 4.27
C ALA A 154 -1.81 5.77 4.39
N LEU A 155 -1.24 5.68 5.60
CA LEU A 155 0.20 5.58 5.80
C LEU A 155 0.79 4.31 5.18
N ILE A 156 0.11 3.16 5.29
CA ILE A 156 0.54 1.91 4.63
C ILE A 156 0.59 2.09 3.12
N LEU A 157 -0.45 2.68 2.53
CA LEU A 157 -0.52 2.92 1.09
C LEU A 157 0.54 3.92 0.63
N ILE A 158 0.72 5.02 1.36
CA ILE A 158 1.75 6.02 1.09
C ILE A 158 3.14 5.37 1.14
N ASP A 159 3.43 4.60 2.21
CA ASP A 159 4.75 3.97 2.38
C ASP A 159 5.05 2.99 1.25
N ALA A 160 4.11 2.14 0.89
CA ALA A 160 4.29 1.16 -0.18
C ALA A 160 4.43 1.80 -1.57
N THR A 161 3.80 2.97 -1.82
CA THR A 161 3.83 3.63 -3.13
C THR A 161 5.05 4.55 -3.30
N TYR A 162 5.38 5.41 -2.29
CA TYR A 162 6.46 6.39 -2.48
C TYR A 162 7.84 5.74 -2.65
N ARG A 163 8.07 4.59 -2.01
CA ARG A 163 9.34 3.87 -2.12
C ARG A 163 9.61 3.31 -3.52
N LEU A 164 8.56 3.18 -4.33
CA LEU A 164 8.64 2.74 -5.74
C LEU A 164 8.95 3.90 -6.70
N LEU A 165 8.92 5.14 -6.22
CA LEU A 165 9.26 6.30 -7.04
C LEU A 165 10.76 6.33 -7.36
N GLU A 166 11.10 6.75 -8.57
CA GLU A 166 12.49 6.90 -8.96
C GLU A 166 13.27 7.79 -7.98
N ARG A 167 14.51 7.41 -7.68
CA ARG A 167 15.45 8.15 -6.80
C ARG A 167 15.09 8.14 -5.32
N VAL A 168 14.08 7.38 -4.89
CA VAL A 168 13.77 7.16 -3.46
C VAL A 168 14.56 5.97 -2.93
N ILE A 169 14.45 4.80 -3.55
CA ILE A 169 15.21 3.59 -3.22
C ILE A 169 15.96 3.13 -4.47
N ASN A 170 17.11 2.46 -4.28
CA ASN A 170 17.87 1.90 -5.39
C ASN A 170 17.04 0.79 -6.08
N ALA A 171 16.96 0.84 -7.41
CA ALA A 171 16.23 -0.13 -8.22
C ALA A 171 16.73 -1.58 -8.01
N GLU A 172 18.02 -1.79 -7.79
CA GLU A 172 18.59 -3.10 -7.50
C GLU A 172 18.04 -3.69 -6.19
N SER A 173 17.82 -2.84 -5.17
CA SER A 173 17.22 -3.29 -3.90
C SER A 173 15.76 -3.72 -4.10
N LEU A 174 14.99 -3.01 -4.92
CA LEU A 174 13.60 -3.34 -5.22
C LEU A 174 13.46 -4.66 -6.00
N ALA A 175 14.45 -5.01 -6.81
CA ALA A 175 14.40 -6.22 -7.65
C ALA A 175 14.46 -7.53 -6.84
N GLU A 176 15.05 -7.53 -5.65
CA GLU A 176 15.22 -8.71 -4.79
C GLU A 176 14.21 -8.80 -3.64
N GLU A 177 13.27 -7.83 -3.53
CA GLU A 177 12.29 -7.79 -2.45
C GLU A 177 11.17 -8.83 -2.59
N SER A 178 10.51 -9.11 -1.45
CA SER A 178 9.31 -9.97 -1.41
C SER A 178 8.25 -9.46 -2.38
N PHE A 179 7.53 -10.40 -2.99
CA PHE A 179 6.51 -10.21 -4.03
C PHE A 179 7.06 -9.92 -5.44
N THR A 180 8.33 -9.57 -5.58
CA THR A 180 8.97 -9.48 -6.89
C THR A 180 9.14 -10.91 -7.45
N GLY A 181 8.67 -11.14 -8.69
CA GLY A 181 8.71 -12.48 -9.30
C GLY A 181 7.89 -13.55 -8.55
N ASN A 182 6.87 -13.18 -7.79
CA ASN A 182 6.01 -14.06 -6.99
C ASN A 182 6.76 -14.94 -5.96
N LEU A 183 7.87 -14.45 -5.42
CA LEU A 183 8.63 -15.10 -4.37
C LEU A 183 8.76 -14.20 -3.14
N LEU A 184 8.94 -14.80 -1.97
CA LEU A 184 9.36 -14.11 -0.76
C LEU A 184 10.87 -13.93 -0.77
N GLU A 185 11.35 -12.87 -0.12
CA GLU A 185 12.76 -12.59 0.03
C GLU A 185 13.49 -13.69 0.83
N TYR A 186 14.73 -13.99 0.44
CA TYR A 186 15.62 -14.92 1.14
C TYR A 186 16.07 -14.36 2.50
N PRO A 187 16.57 -15.21 3.44
CA PRO A 187 17.07 -14.74 4.73
C PRO A 187 18.35 -13.91 4.57
N GLN A 188 18.36 -12.75 5.23
CA GLN A 188 19.48 -11.81 5.22
C GLN A 188 20.37 -12.01 6.45
N TYR A 189 21.67 -11.83 6.27
CA TYR A 189 22.69 -11.94 7.33
C TYR A 189 23.60 -10.72 7.31
N THR A 190 24.03 -10.29 8.50
CA THR A 190 25.00 -9.22 8.69
C THR A 190 26.03 -9.56 9.78
N ARG A 191 26.95 -8.67 10.06
CA ARG A 191 27.98 -8.82 11.08
C ARG A 191 27.41 -8.82 12.49
N PRO A 192 27.99 -9.59 13.45
CA PRO A 192 29.16 -10.46 13.28
C PRO A 192 28.83 -11.77 12.58
N GLU A 193 29.87 -12.50 12.07
CA GLU A 193 29.73 -13.79 11.39
C GLU A 193 29.11 -14.88 12.28
N ILE A 194 29.42 -14.83 13.58
CA ILE A 194 28.84 -15.72 14.59
C ILE A 194 28.11 -14.85 15.62
N TYR A 195 26.82 -15.14 15.81
CA TYR A 195 26.03 -14.55 16.88
C TYR A 195 25.45 -15.65 17.76
N ALA A 196 25.83 -15.64 19.05
CA ALA A 196 25.59 -16.74 20.00
C ALA A 196 26.17 -18.06 19.43
N THR A 197 25.33 -19.03 19.10
CA THR A 197 25.75 -20.33 18.53
C THR A 197 25.49 -20.45 17.03
N LEU A 198 24.89 -19.42 16.41
CA LEU A 198 24.49 -19.43 15.01
C LEU A 198 25.55 -18.74 14.14
N ARG A 199 25.87 -19.39 13.02
CA ARG A 199 26.84 -18.90 12.04
C ARG A 199 26.16 -18.48 10.74
N VAL A 200 26.69 -17.45 10.11
CA VAL A 200 26.34 -17.10 8.72
C VAL A 200 26.67 -18.28 7.79
N PRO A 201 25.77 -18.66 6.86
CA PRO A 201 26.05 -19.71 5.89
C PRO A 201 27.35 -19.48 5.12
N GLU A 202 28.20 -20.51 5.03
CA GLU A 202 29.54 -20.42 4.42
C GLU A 202 29.49 -19.92 2.97
N VAL A 203 28.45 -20.31 2.22
CA VAL A 203 28.26 -19.86 0.83
C VAL A 203 28.23 -18.34 0.70
N LEU A 204 27.68 -17.63 1.70
CA LEU A 204 27.61 -16.16 1.72
C LEU A 204 28.97 -15.50 2.01
N LEU A 205 29.90 -16.24 2.60
CA LEU A 205 31.27 -15.81 2.92
C LEU A 205 32.27 -16.14 1.80
N SER A 206 31.88 -16.98 0.83
CA SER A 206 32.77 -17.53 -0.19
C SER A 206 33.21 -16.54 -1.27
N GLY A 207 32.47 -15.45 -1.46
CA GLY A 207 32.68 -14.51 -2.57
C GLY A 207 32.27 -15.02 -3.96
N HIS A 208 31.79 -16.27 -4.07
CA HIS A 208 31.35 -16.86 -5.34
C HIS A 208 29.93 -16.40 -5.68
N HIS A 209 29.81 -15.33 -6.45
CA HIS A 209 28.52 -14.69 -6.78
C HIS A 209 27.48 -15.65 -7.34
N GLU A 210 27.88 -16.61 -8.19
CA GLU A 210 26.94 -17.58 -8.77
C GLU A 210 26.37 -18.55 -7.72
N ASN A 211 27.23 -19.06 -6.80
CA ASN A 211 26.78 -19.90 -5.71
C ASN A 211 25.87 -19.13 -4.73
N ILE A 212 26.20 -17.87 -4.47
CA ILE A 212 25.37 -16.98 -3.62
C ILE A 212 24.01 -16.75 -4.29
N ARG A 213 23.97 -16.45 -5.60
CA ARG A 213 22.73 -16.25 -6.36
C ARG A 213 21.84 -17.50 -6.29
N ARG A 214 22.42 -18.67 -6.55
CA ARG A 214 21.70 -19.96 -6.49
C ARG A 214 21.16 -20.25 -5.09
N TRP A 215 21.98 -20.06 -4.06
CA TRP A 215 21.56 -20.23 -2.67
C TRP A 215 20.40 -19.29 -2.30
N ARG A 216 20.47 -18.02 -2.68
CA ARG A 216 19.40 -17.04 -2.46
C ARG A 216 18.10 -17.51 -3.12
N ARG A 217 18.16 -17.93 -4.38
CA ARG A 217 17.00 -18.45 -5.12
C ARG A 217 16.39 -19.68 -4.43
N GLU A 218 17.21 -20.62 -4.01
CA GLU A 218 16.76 -21.80 -3.28
C GLU A 218 16.05 -21.43 -1.99
N ARG A 219 16.59 -20.50 -1.20
CA ARG A 219 15.96 -20.02 0.05
C ARG A 219 14.66 -19.24 -0.20
N GLN A 220 14.56 -18.47 -1.30
CA GLN A 220 13.31 -17.82 -1.71
C GLN A 220 12.21 -18.85 -1.98
N VAL A 221 12.51 -19.85 -2.79
CA VAL A 221 11.55 -20.90 -3.15
C VAL A 221 11.12 -21.69 -1.90
N GLU A 222 12.07 -22.14 -1.09
CA GLU A 222 11.81 -22.88 0.14
C GLU A 222 10.89 -22.10 1.10
N LYS A 223 11.21 -20.83 1.35
CA LYS A 223 10.42 -19.94 2.21
C LYS A 223 9.03 -19.69 1.64
N THR A 224 8.93 -19.50 0.32
CA THR A 224 7.63 -19.23 -0.33
C THR A 224 6.75 -20.48 -0.31
N LEU A 225 7.30 -21.66 -0.60
CA LEU A 225 6.58 -22.92 -0.46
C LEU A 225 6.08 -23.17 0.97
N ALA A 226 6.85 -22.72 1.98
CA ALA A 226 6.49 -22.89 3.38
C ALA A 226 5.38 -21.95 3.85
N LEU A 227 5.46 -20.68 3.49
CA LEU A 227 4.63 -19.61 4.08
C LEU A 227 3.54 -19.10 3.14
N ARG A 228 3.79 -19.14 1.83
CA ARG A 228 2.91 -18.59 0.80
C ARG A 228 2.83 -19.50 -0.43
N PRO A 229 2.38 -20.76 -0.28
CA PRO A 229 2.24 -21.69 -1.41
C PRO A 229 1.25 -21.18 -2.48
N ASP A 230 0.34 -20.29 -2.12
CA ASP A 230 -0.53 -19.58 -3.05
C ASP A 230 0.24 -18.75 -4.08
N MET A 231 1.36 -18.13 -3.69
CA MET A 231 2.21 -17.35 -4.60
C MET A 231 2.92 -18.25 -5.62
N ILE A 232 3.34 -19.46 -5.21
CA ILE A 232 3.92 -20.43 -6.14
C ILE A 232 2.89 -20.82 -7.20
N ARG A 233 1.68 -21.25 -6.80
CA ARG A 233 0.60 -21.57 -7.75
C ARG A 233 0.29 -20.43 -8.71
N GLN A 234 0.15 -19.21 -8.19
CA GLN A 234 -0.09 -18.03 -9.04
C GLN A 234 1.04 -17.76 -10.03
N GLY A 235 2.30 -17.99 -9.63
CA GLY A 235 3.46 -17.82 -10.49
C GLY A 235 3.54 -18.87 -11.59
N GLU A 236 3.18 -20.12 -11.29
CA GLU A 236 3.05 -21.19 -12.27
C GLU A 236 1.95 -20.93 -13.28
N ASP A 237 0.75 -20.57 -12.82
CA ASP A 237 -0.42 -20.24 -13.67
C ASP A 237 -0.11 -19.10 -14.65
N ARG A 238 0.69 -18.13 -14.22
CA ARG A 238 1.12 -16.98 -15.03
C ARG A 238 2.36 -17.26 -15.88
N GLY A 239 3.01 -18.41 -15.70
CA GLY A 239 4.23 -18.81 -16.42
C GLY A 239 5.44 -17.89 -16.18
N ILE A 240 5.53 -17.24 -15.03
CA ILE A 240 6.57 -16.24 -14.75
C ILE A 240 7.89 -16.84 -14.25
N PHE A 241 7.89 -18.09 -13.76
CA PHE A 241 9.10 -18.73 -13.28
C PHE A 241 9.99 -19.21 -14.43
N ASP A 242 11.28 -18.90 -14.34
CA ASP A 242 12.29 -19.45 -15.24
C ASP A 242 12.50 -20.97 -14.99
N ARG A 243 13.30 -21.59 -15.86
CA ARG A 243 13.55 -23.04 -15.78
C ARG A 243 14.18 -23.44 -14.44
N GLU A 244 15.18 -22.69 -13.97
CA GLU A 244 15.89 -22.97 -12.72
C GLU A 244 14.95 -22.91 -11.52
N THR A 245 14.10 -21.90 -11.46
CA THR A 245 13.11 -21.73 -10.39
C THR A 245 12.08 -22.88 -10.40
N ARG A 246 11.60 -23.31 -11.58
CA ARG A 246 10.66 -24.44 -11.68
C ARG A 246 11.30 -25.77 -11.23
N GLU A 247 12.54 -26.03 -11.59
CA GLU A 247 13.28 -27.21 -11.11
C GLU A 247 13.42 -27.21 -9.59
N LEU A 248 13.71 -26.05 -8.97
CA LEU A 248 13.78 -25.90 -7.51
C LEU A 248 12.41 -26.11 -6.84
N ILE A 249 11.33 -25.59 -7.40
CA ILE A 249 9.97 -25.77 -6.89
C ILE A 249 9.61 -27.25 -6.84
N ASN A 250 9.88 -28.01 -7.90
CA ASN A 250 9.61 -29.43 -7.96
C ASN A 250 10.41 -30.21 -6.91
N VAL A 251 11.73 -30.02 -6.88
CA VAL A 251 12.63 -30.73 -5.95
C VAL A 251 12.31 -30.42 -4.48
N LEU A 252 11.99 -29.18 -4.15
CA LEU A 252 11.70 -28.78 -2.77
C LEU A 252 10.23 -29.06 -2.37
N GLY A 253 9.32 -29.13 -3.34
CA GLY A 253 7.93 -29.52 -3.13
C GLY A 253 7.82 -31.00 -2.74
N GLU A 254 8.47 -31.89 -3.48
CA GLU A 254 8.50 -33.35 -3.19
C GLU A 254 9.06 -33.68 -1.80
N LYS A 255 10.03 -32.92 -1.31
CA LYS A 255 10.61 -33.11 0.04
C LYS A 255 9.67 -32.79 1.19
N LYS A 256 8.55 -32.11 0.94
CA LYS A 256 7.58 -31.73 1.98
C LYS A 256 6.40 -32.70 2.11
N GLU A 257 6.20 -33.57 1.13
CA GLU A 257 5.14 -34.58 1.14
C GLU A 257 5.56 -35.90 1.80
N VAL A 258 6.83 -36.00 2.22
CA VAL A 258 7.42 -37.13 2.96
C VAL A 258 7.66 -36.73 4.41
#